data_0c18e2cf9a32a8484aa7d48450c51a87
#
_entry.id   0c18e2cf9a32a8484aa7d48450c51a87
#
_cell.length_a   1.000
_cell.length_b   1.000
_cell.length_c   1.000
_cell.angle_alpha   90.00
_cell.angle_beta   90.00
_cell.angle_gamma   90.00
#
_symmetry.space_group_name_H-M   'P 1'
#
loop_
_entity.id
_entity.type
_entity.pdbx_description
1 polymer ?
#
loop_
_entity_poly.entity_id
_entity_poly.type
_entity_poly.pdbx_seq_one_letter_code
_entity_poly.pdbx_strand_id
1 'polypeptide(L)'
;MTDFLPTGIELSYLVAASLFILGLKQLGSPATARQGNSLAAVGMLLAVVATLLDQQVLNYQMIFVGLLIGSIIGAIAAYKVEMTDMPQMVGLLNGLGGAASALVAIGEFWRLIGTGEPVTLADTITIILGVLIGGVTLTGSFVAFAKLQGLLPGAPMTFPLQQPVNALILIGFFVASGYLILTPTNLTVFLGLVAISLVLGVLFVLPIGGGDMPVVISLLNSYSGLAASAAGFVVMNNMLIIAGALVGASGIILTQIMCKAMNRSLTSVLFGAFGGSSKPGTAGATGSGSQDKTYKSVDAEEAAMMLGYARSVVIIPGYGMAVAQAQHSVRELADQLEGKGVEVKYAIHPVAGRMPGHMNVLLAEANVPYPQLYDMDDINPQFDETDVALVIGANDVVNPAARTDAASPIYGMPILEVDRAKHAIVIKRGMSTGFAGVDNDLFYKDKTMMLFGSAKEIVAQLVSQVKQL
;
A
#
# COMPACT_ATOMS: atom_id res chain seq x y z
N MET A 1 -39.87 28.75 2.33
CA MET A 1 -38.52 28.62 1.70
C MET A 1 -37.50 27.96 2.61
N THR A 2 -37.74 27.87 3.89
CA THR A 2 -36.83 27.30 4.90
C THR A 2 -36.77 25.77 4.94
N ASP A 3 -37.76 25.06 4.39
CA ASP A 3 -37.80 23.58 4.43
C ASP A 3 -37.04 22.89 3.28
N PHE A 4 -36.67 23.62 2.25
CA PHE A 4 -35.95 23.03 1.10
C PHE A 4 -34.45 22.88 1.30
N LEU A 5 -33.86 23.69 2.18
CA LEU A 5 -32.40 23.67 2.40
C LEU A 5 -31.92 22.39 3.08
N PRO A 6 -32.53 21.95 4.20
CA PRO A 6 -32.15 20.68 4.85
C PRO A 6 -32.32 19.48 3.92
N THR A 7 -33.45 19.39 3.23
CA THR A 7 -33.73 18.32 2.25
C THR A 7 -32.70 18.33 1.10
N GLY A 8 -32.29 19.53 0.66
CA GLY A 8 -31.27 19.70 -0.38
C GLY A 8 -29.90 19.22 0.07
N ILE A 9 -29.51 19.47 1.34
CA ILE A 9 -28.27 18.98 1.94
C ILE A 9 -28.28 17.44 2.05
N GLU A 10 -29.36 16.85 2.56
CA GLU A 10 -29.50 15.39 2.66
C GLU A 10 -29.43 14.70 1.30
N LEU A 11 -30.12 15.26 0.28
CA LEU A 11 -30.03 14.78 -1.09
C LEU A 11 -28.63 14.89 -1.65
N SER A 12 -27.91 15.97 -1.37
CA SER A 12 -26.52 16.15 -1.77
C SER A 12 -25.60 15.10 -1.14
N TYR A 13 -25.81 14.76 0.12
CA TYR A 13 -25.07 13.67 0.79
C TYR A 13 -25.40 12.32 0.17
N LEU A 14 -26.65 12.05 -0.18
CA LEU A 14 -27.04 10.80 -0.85
C LEU A 14 -26.35 10.66 -2.22
N VAL A 15 -26.33 11.75 -3.00
CA VAL A 15 -25.63 11.77 -4.30
C VAL A 15 -24.13 11.61 -4.12
N ALA A 16 -23.52 12.30 -3.15
CA ALA A 16 -22.11 12.15 -2.84
C ALA A 16 -21.74 10.71 -2.43
N ALA A 17 -22.55 10.08 -1.56
CA ALA A 17 -22.37 8.67 -1.18
C ALA A 17 -22.46 7.74 -2.40
N SER A 18 -23.43 7.98 -3.28
CA SER A 18 -23.57 7.21 -4.53
C SER A 18 -22.35 7.35 -5.44
N LEU A 19 -21.79 8.57 -5.56
CA LEU A 19 -20.57 8.82 -6.32
C LEU A 19 -19.35 8.12 -5.70
N PHE A 20 -19.26 8.05 -4.37
CA PHE A 20 -18.19 7.29 -3.71
C PHE A 20 -18.31 5.78 -3.97
N ILE A 21 -19.51 5.21 -3.88
CA ILE A 21 -19.73 3.78 -4.16
C ILE A 21 -19.36 3.46 -5.61
N LEU A 22 -19.80 4.26 -6.57
CA LEU A 22 -19.47 4.10 -7.98
C LEU A 22 -17.97 4.31 -8.23
N GLY A 23 -17.38 5.31 -7.58
CA GLY A 23 -15.94 5.57 -7.63
C GLY A 23 -15.14 4.37 -7.15
N LEU A 24 -15.45 3.82 -5.97
CA LEU A 24 -14.80 2.62 -5.42
C LEU A 24 -14.95 1.41 -6.35
N LYS A 25 -16.14 1.21 -6.93
CA LYS A 25 -16.35 0.13 -7.91
C LYS A 25 -15.42 0.27 -9.12
N GLN A 26 -15.24 1.49 -9.63
CA GLN A 26 -14.37 1.75 -10.79
C GLN A 26 -12.87 1.67 -10.44
N LEU A 27 -12.48 1.89 -9.19
CA LEU A 27 -11.10 1.70 -8.72
C LEU A 27 -10.65 0.23 -8.72
N GLY A 28 -11.58 -0.72 -8.82
CA GLY A 28 -11.27 -2.16 -8.89
C GLY A 28 -10.59 -2.61 -10.19
N SER A 29 -10.47 -1.75 -11.23
CA SER A 29 -9.76 -2.08 -12.46
C SER A 29 -8.85 -0.92 -12.89
N PRO A 30 -7.60 -1.19 -13.32
CA PRO A 30 -6.69 -0.15 -13.81
C PRO A 30 -7.28 0.69 -14.94
N ALA A 31 -8.05 0.09 -15.83
CA ALA A 31 -8.68 0.76 -16.98
C ALA A 31 -9.69 1.83 -16.58
N THR A 32 -10.40 1.65 -15.48
CA THR A 32 -11.48 2.55 -14.99
C THR A 32 -11.05 3.39 -13.78
N ALA A 33 -9.89 3.10 -13.17
CA ALA A 33 -9.45 3.71 -11.92
C ALA A 33 -9.38 5.25 -11.99
N ARG A 34 -8.91 5.82 -13.11
CA ARG A 34 -8.86 7.30 -13.30
C ARG A 34 -10.24 7.92 -13.25
N GLN A 35 -11.25 7.29 -13.86
CA GLN A 35 -12.64 7.76 -13.84
C GLN A 35 -13.22 7.60 -12.42
N GLY A 36 -12.96 6.47 -11.76
CA GLY A 36 -13.36 6.23 -10.38
C GLY A 36 -12.83 7.29 -9.42
N ASN A 37 -11.57 7.66 -9.55
CA ASN A 37 -10.94 8.71 -8.74
C ASN A 37 -11.60 10.09 -9.02
N SER A 38 -11.90 10.41 -10.28
CA SER A 38 -12.61 11.65 -10.62
C SER A 38 -14.02 11.70 -10.05
N LEU A 39 -14.76 10.58 -10.08
CA LEU A 39 -16.10 10.49 -9.48
C LEU A 39 -16.03 10.68 -7.95
N ALA A 40 -15.06 10.05 -7.29
CA ALA A 40 -14.85 10.21 -5.86
C ALA A 40 -14.50 11.68 -5.51
N ALA A 41 -13.66 12.34 -6.31
CA ALA A 41 -13.30 13.75 -6.12
C ALA A 41 -14.52 14.67 -6.26
N VAL A 42 -15.40 14.44 -7.24
CA VAL A 42 -16.66 15.18 -7.40
C VAL A 42 -17.59 14.92 -6.21
N GLY A 43 -17.71 13.67 -5.77
CA GLY A 43 -18.47 13.32 -4.56
C GLY A 43 -17.96 14.04 -3.32
N MET A 44 -16.62 14.11 -3.13
CA MET A 44 -16.00 14.86 -2.04
C MET A 44 -16.32 16.35 -2.11
N LEU A 45 -16.16 16.96 -3.28
CA LEU A 45 -16.48 18.38 -3.47
C LEU A 45 -17.94 18.67 -3.11
N LEU A 46 -18.86 17.82 -3.58
CA LEU A 46 -20.28 17.96 -3.27
C LEU A 46 -20.55 17.83 -1.76
N ALA A 47 -19.94 16.85 -1.09
CA ALA A 47 -20.09 16.66 0.34
C ALA A 47 -19.54 17.86 1.14
N VAL A 48 -18.37 18.40 0.77
CA VAL A 48 -17.78 19.58 1.42
C VAL A 48 -18.67 20.80 1.24
N VAL A 49 -19.16 21.06 0.00
CA VAL A 49 -20.05 22.20 -0.27
C VAL A 49 -21.37 22.06 0.51
N ALA A 50 -21.95 20.86 0.54
CA ALA A 50 -23.19 20.61 1.29
C ALA A 50 -22.98 20.85 2.81
N THR A 51 -21.85 20.40 3.37
CA THR A 51 -21.51 20.63 4.78
C THR A 51 -21.29 22.11 5.09
N LEU A 52 -20.65 22.87 4.17
CA LEU A 52 -20.44 24.31 4.36
C LEU A 52 -21.75 25.13 4.27
N LEU A 53 -22.75 24.61 3.57
CA LEU A 53 -24.08 25.22 3.50
C LEU A 53 -24.95 24.89 4.72
N ASP A 54 -24.54 23.93 5.55
CA ASP A 54 -25.23 23.61 6.79
C ASP A 54 -25.11 24.79 7.76
N GLN A 55 -26.24 25.28 8.26
CA GLN A 55 -26.31 26.48 9.15
C GLN A 55 -25.64 26.27 10.52
N GLN A 56 -25.18 25.08 10.82
CA GLN A 56 -24.44 24.77 12.07
C GLN A 56 -22.96 25.17 12.02
N VAL A 57 -22.44 25.58 10.85
CA VAL A 57 -21.05 26.01 10.70
C VAL A 57 -20.85 27.41 11.28
N LEU A 58 -20.08 27.51 12.36
CA LEU A 58 -19.93 28.76 13.13
C LEU A 58 -18.79 29.68 12.65
N ASN A 59 -17.75 29.13 11.96
CA ASN A 59 -16.56 29.92 11.61
C ASN A 59 -15.97 29.55 10.23
N TYR A 60 -16.51 30.19 9.20
CA TYR A 60 -16.03 29.99 7.82
C TYR A 60 -14.58 30.44 7.60
N GLN A 61 -14.08 31.44 8.34
CA GLN A 61 -12.73 31.96 8.11
C GLN A 61 -11.67 30.92 8.44
N MET A 62 -11.79 30.25 9.59
CA MET A 62 -10.86 29.20 10.00
C MET A 62 -10.90 27.98 9.06
N ILE A 63 -12.10 27.61 8.61
CA ILE A 63 -12.28 26.53 7.62
C ILE A 63 -11.59 26.90 6.32
N PHE A 64 -11.80 28.11 5.80
CA PHE A 64 -11.17 28.57 4.57
C PHE A 64 -9.64 28.61 4.67
N VAL A 65 -9.10 29.10 5.77
CA VAL A 65 -7.64 29.10 6.03
C VAL A 65 -7.12 27.67 6.07
N GLY A 66 -7.78 26.75 6.76
CA GLY A 66 -7.38 25.34 6.82
C GLY A 66 -7.40 24.67 5.45
N LEU A 67 -8.46 24.89 4.67
CA LEU A 67 -8.59 24.39 3.30
C LEU A 67 -7.48 24.94 2.39
N LEU A 68 -7.18 26.23 2.48
CA LEU A 68 -6.14 26.87 1.67
C LEU A 68 -4.77 26.30 1.98
N ILE A 69 -4.40 26.22 3.26
CA ILE A 69 -3.12 25.66 3.71
C ILE A 69 -2.99 24.20 3.28
N GLY A 70 -4.01 23.38 3.56
CA GLY A 70 -4.04 21.97 3.19
C GLY A 70 -3.96 21.76 1.68
N SER A 71 -4.66 22.57 0.88
CA SER A 71 -4.62 22.50 -0.58
C SER A 71 -3.24 22.86 -1.15
N ILE A 72 -2.60 23.90 -0.61
CA ILE A 72 -1.25 24.31 -1.05
C ILE A 72 -0.25 23.20 -0.73
N ILE A 73 -0.24 22.70 0.51
CA ILE A 73 0.69 21.63 0.93
C ILE A 73 0.43 20.37 0.10
N GLY A 74 -0.84 19.97 -0.06
CA GLY A 74 -1.23 18.80 -0.83
C GLY A 74 -0.85 18.90 -2.31
N ALA A 75 -1.06 20.06 -2.93
CA ALA A 75 -0.67 20.31 -4.33
C ALA A 75 0.85 20.24 -4.51
N ILE A 76 1.62 20.90 -3.64
CA ILE A 76 3.10 20.85 -3.69
C ILE A 76 3.60 19.41 -3.54
N ALA A 77 3.03 18.67 -2.58
CA ALA A 77 3.38 17.27 -2.37
C ALA A 77 3.05 16.43 -3.62
N ALA A 78 1.85 16.56 -4.18
CA ALA A 78 1.40 15.80 -5.34
C ALA A 78 2.29 16.03 -6.59
N TYR A 79 2.79 17.26 -6.78
CA TYR A 79 3.67 17.57 -7.91
C TYR A 79 5.14 17.15 -7.70
N LYS A 80 5.61 17.07 -6.46
CA LYS A 80 7.02 16.79 -6.15
C LYS A 80 7.32 15.32 -5.82
N VAL A 81 6.31 14.55 -5.50
CA VAL A 81 6.49 13.14 -5.13
C VAL A 81 6.85 12.32 -6.37
N GLU A 82 7.99 11.65 -6.31
CA GLU A 82 8.37 10.66 -7.31
C GLU A 82 7.55 9.37 -7.15
N MET A 83 7.37 8.62 -8.23
CA MET A 83 6.59 7.37 -8.20
C MET A 83 7.18 6.32 -7.24
N THR A 84 8.49 6.35 -7.03
CA THR A 84 9.18 5.50 -6.05
C THR A 84 8.82 5.83 -4.61
N ASP A 85 8.42 7.08 -4.35
CA ASP A 85 8.06 7.59 -3.02
C ASP A 85 6.54 7.57 -2.74
N MET A 86 5.74 7.07 -3.71
CA MET A 86 4.28 6.95 -3.54
C MET A 86 3.87 6.14 -2.29
N PRO A 87 4.51 5.00 -1.95
CA PRO A 87 4.15 4.26 -0.75
C PRO A 87 4.33 5.08 0.53
N GLN A 88 5.41 5.88 0.60
CA GLN A 88 5.68 6.78 1.72
C GLN A 88 4.62 7.87 1.81
N MET A 89 4.29 8.47 0.66
CA MET A 89 3.26 9.51 0.58
C MET A 89 1.89 9.00 1.01
N VAL A 90 1.50 7.80 0.56
CA VAL A 90 0.25 7.15 0.98
C VAL A 90 0.23 6.95 2.50
N GLY A 91 1.35 6.47 3.09
CA GLY A 91 1.47 6.33 4.54
C GLY A 91 1.31 7.66 5.27
N LEU A 92 1.94 8.73 4.78
CA LEU A 92 1.84 10.06 5.36
C LEU A 92 0.40 10.59 5.31
N LEU A 93 -0.24 10.54 4.14
CA LEU A 93 -1.64 11.00 3.96
C LEU A 93 -2.61 10.21 4.83
N ASN A 94 -2.40 8.89 4.95
CA ASN A 94 -3.19 8.04 5.81
C ASN A 94 -3.07 8.46 7.29
N GLY A 95 -1.86 8.75 7.74
CA GLY A 95 -1.60 9.27 9.10
C GLY A 95 -2.32 10.59 9.36
N LEU A 96 -2.28 11.52 8.39
CA LEU A 96 -3.00 12.80 8.49
C LEU A 96 -4.53 12.61 8.53
N GLY A 97 -5.07 11.61 7.79
CA GLY A 97 -6.48 11.23 7.89
C GLY A 97 -6.87 10.73 9.28
N GLY A 98 -6.01 9.89 9.88
CA GLY A 98 -6.17 9.47 11.30
C GLY A 98 -6.12 10.66 12.26
N ALA A 99 -5.16 11.59 12.05
CA ALA A 99 -5.08 12.82 12.84
C ALA A 99 -6.35 13.66 12.76
N ALA A 100 -6.88 13.87 11.55
CA ALA A 100 -8.10 14.64 11.35
C ALA A 100 -9.27 14.04 12.13
N SER A 101 -9.45 12.71 12.06
CA SER A 101 -10.52 12.02 12.80
C SER A 101 -10.34 12.12 14.32
N ALA A 102 -9.11 11.98 14.83
CA ALA A 102 -8.81 12.15 16.24
C ALA A 102 -9.07 13.59 16.71
N LEU A 103 -8.68 14.58 15.91
CA LEU A 103 -8.89 16.00 16.21
C LEU A 103 -10.38 16.38 16.25
N VAL A 104 -11.21 15.79 15.37
CA VAL A 104 -12.68 15.95 15.41
C VAL A 104 -13.22 15.43 16.75
N ALA A 105 -12.80 14.22 17.17
CA ALA A 105 -13.23 13.65 18.44
C ALA A 105 -12.76 14.49 19.67
N ILE A 106 -11.52 15.00 19.59
CA ILE A 106 -10.98 15.91 20.64
C ILE A 106 -11.74 17.23 20.66
N GLY A 107 -12.03 17.81 19.50
CA GLY A 107 -12.77 19.06 19.38
C GLY A 107 -14.18 18.95 19.94
N GLU A 108 -14.87 17.84 19.64
CA GLU A 108 -16.22 17.58 20.18
C GLU A 108 -16.21 17.37 21.69
N PHE A 109 -15.23 16.63 22.22
CA PHE A 109 -15.07 16.51 23.67
C PHE A 109 -14.90 17.88 24.35
N TRP A 110 -14.08 18.74 23.74
CA TRP A 110 -13.87 20.11 24.24
C TRP A 110 -15.12 20.98 24.18
N ARG A 111 -15.90 20.83 23.08
CA ARG A 111 -17.18 21.53 22.88
C ARG A 111 -18.16 21.13 23.98
N LEU A 112 -18.35 19.84 24.21
CA LEU A 112 -19.26 19.30 25.21
C LEU A 112 -18.92 19.78 26.63
N ILE A 113 -17.65 19.82 27.01
CA ILE A 113 -17.21 20.36 28.29
C ILE A 113 -17.46 21.87 28.36
N GLY A 114 -17.18 22.60 27.30
CA GLY A 114 -17.29 24.06 27.24
C GLY A 114 -18.73 24.58 27.27
N THR A 115 -19.66 23.83 26.64
CA THR A 115 -21.10 24.19 26.62
C THR A 115 -21.85 23.71 27.86
N GLY A 116 -21.31 22.75 28.61
CA GLY A 116 -21.99 22.14 29.75
C GLY A 116 -23.19 21.27 29.34
N GLU A 117 -23.27 20.87 28.07
CA GLU A 117 -24.30 19.96 27.61
C GLU A 117 -24.15 18.56 28.23
N PRO A 118 -25.26 17.85 28.46
CA PRO A 118 -25.21 16.52 29.05
C PRO A 118 -24.52 15.58 28.05
N VAL A 119 -23.36 15.05 28.43
CA VAL A 119 -22.59 14.06 27.59
C VAL A 119 -23.29 12.72 27.68
N THR A 120 -23.77 12.23 26.53
CA THR A 120 -24.41 10.91 26.47
C THR A 120 -23.37 9.77 26.45
N LEU A 121 -23.84 8.56 26.76
CA LEU A 121 -23.00 7.36 26.64
C LEU A 121 -22.52 7.15 25.20
N ALA A 122 -23.38 7.43 24.22
CA ALA A 122 -23.05 7.30 22.80
C ALA A 122 -21.93 8.28 22.39
N ASP A 123 -22.01 9.54 22.83
CA ASP A 123 -20.98 10.55 22.55
C ASP A 123 -19.64 10.13 23.14
N THR A 124 -19.65 9.69 24.40
CA THR A 124 -18.41 9.25 25.06
C THR A 124 -17.77 8.07 24.35
N ILE A 125 -18.54 7.05 23.96
CA ILE A 125 -18.03 5.86 23.25
C ILE A 125 -17.47 6.25 21.87
N THR A 126 -18.18 7.06 21.10
CA THR A 126 -17.76 7.45 19.76
C THR A 126 -16.52 8.33 19.79
N ILE A 127 -16.41 9.24 20.77
CA ILE A 127 -15.21 10.06 21.00
C ILE A 127 -14.02 9.18 21.37
N ILE A 128 -14.18 8.23 22.30
CA ILE A 128 -13.11 7.30 22.70
C ILE A 128 -12.63 6.48 21.51
N LEU A 129 -13.54 5.94 20.68
CA LEU A 129 -13.21 5.19 19.48
C LEU A 129 -12.50 6.05 18.43
N GLY A 130 -12.98 7.28 18.22
CA GLY A 130 -12.35 8.24 17.32
C GLY A 130 -10.91 8.57 17.71
N VAL A 131 -10.66 8.79 19.01
CA VAL A 131 -9.34 9.04 19.58
C VAL A 131 -8.44 7.80 19.49
N LEU A 132 -8.94 6.61 19.86
CA LEU A 132 -8.15 5.38 19.81
C LEU A 132 -7.71 5.08 18.39
N ILE A 133 -8.67 4.93 17.48
CA ILE A 133 -8.40 4.48 16.13
C ILE A 133 -7.64 5.56 15.36
N GLY A 134 -8.03 6.83 15.50
CA GLY A 134 -7.35 7.95 14.85
C GLY A 134 -5.92 8.17 15.34
N GLY A 135 -5.69 8.08 16.65
CA GLY A 135 -4.36 8.21 17.27
C GLY A 135 -3.41 7.07 16.88
N VAL A 136 -3.88 5.83 16.94
CA VAL A 136 -3.12 4.64 16.47
C VAL A 136 -2.79 4.77 15.00
N THR A 137 -3.74 5.20 14.18
CA THR A 137 -3.54 5.37 12.74
C THR A 137 -2.51 6.47 12.44
N LEU A 138 -2.59 7.60 13.14
CA LEU A 138 -1.64 8.70 12.99
C LEU A 138 -0.21 8.23 13.20
N THR A 139 0.09 7.77 14.40
CA THR A 139 1.47 7.44 14.77
C THR A 139 1.96 6.15 14.11
N GLY A 140 1.10 5.16 13.94
CA GLY A 140 1.42 3.93 13.20
C GLY A 140 1.79 4.21 11.75
N SER A 141 1.05 5.10 11.07
CA SER A 141 1.34 5.50 9.69
C SER A 141 2.62 6.32 9.59
N PHE A 142 2.93 7.17 10.57
CA PHE A 142 4.22 7.88 10.60
C PHE A 142 5.40 6.93 10.81
N VAL A 143 5.27 5.89 11.63
CA VAL A 143 6.30 4.84 11.76
C VAL A 143 6.46 4.07 10.45
N ALA A 144 5.36 3.72 9.77
CA ALA A 144 5.41 3.06 8.47
C ALA A 144 6.09 3.95 7.41
N PHE A 145 5.72 5.22 7.34
CA PHE A 145 6.38 6.24 6.50
C PHE A 145 7.88 6.30 6.78
N ALA A 146 8.29 6.43 8.04
CA ALA A 146 9.69 6.55 8.42
C ALA A 146 10.53 5.31 8.06
N LYS A 147 9.95 4.10 8.17
CA LYS A 147 10.59 2.86 7.73
C LYS A 147 10.73 2.77 6.21
N LEU A 148 9.70 3.15 5.46
CA LEU A 148 9.74 3.15 4.00
C LEU A 148 10.71 4.20 3.44
N GLN A 149 10.81 5.36 4.10
CA GLN A 149 11.74 6.43 3.73
C GLN A 149 13.19 6.12 4.15
N GLY A 150 13.40 5.06 4.93
CA GLY A 150 14.74 4.72 5.44
C GLY A 150 15.21 5.59 6.61
N LEU A 151 14.34 6.41 7.21
CA LEU A 151 14.62 7.16 8.45
C LEU A 151 14.70 6.25 9.67
N LEU A 152 13.97 5.13 9.63
CA LEU A 152 14.05 4.05 10.60
C LEU A 152 14.53 2.77 9.91
N PRO A 153 15.24 1.88 10.64
CA PRO A 153 15.62 0.58 10.10
C PRO A 153 14.41 -0.20 9.57
N GLY A 154 14.52 -0.77 8.37
CA GLY A 154 13.48 -1.63 7.79
C GLY A 154 13.33 -2.96 8.54
N ALA A 155 14.31 -3.37 9.32
CA ALA A 155 14.22 -4.56 10.17
C ALA A 155 13.20 -4.39 11.31
N PRO A 156 12.58 -5.50 11.79
CA PRO A 156 11.75 -5.48 12.98
C PRO A 156 12.52 -4.92 14.19
N MET A 157 11.95 -3.90 14.85
CA MET A 157 12.51 -3.33 16.08
C MET A 157 11.66 -3.81 17.25
N THR A 158 12.23 -4.73 18.03
CA THR A 158 11.53 -5.33 19.17
C THR A 158 12.34 -5.16 20.46
N PHE A 159 11.64 -5.13 21.57
CA PHE A 159 12.24 -5.17 22.91
C PHE A 159 11.64 -6.31 23.75
N PRO A 160 12.35 -6.79 24.78
CA PRO A 160 11.83 -7.85 25.64
C PRO A 160 10.47 -7.48 26.24
N LEU A 161 9.54 -8.43 26.28
CA LEU A 161 8.19 -8.27 26.83
C LEU A 161 7.29 -7.24 26.10
N GLN A 162 7.60 -6.86 24.87
CA GLN A 162 6.81 -5.86 24.13
C GLN A 162 5.33 -6.23 24.00
N GLN A 163 5.00 -7.50 23.73
CA GLN A 163 3.58 -7.92 23.64
C GLN A 163 2.83 -7.80 24.96
N PRO A 164 3.33 -8.33 26.09
CA PRO A 164 2.71 -8.05 27.40
C PRO A 164 2.55 -6.56 27.70
N VAL A 165 3.54 -5.74 27.38
CA VAL A 165 3.48 -4.29 27.56
C VAL A 165 2.38 -3.69 26.70
N ASN A 166 2.30 -4.03 25.41
CA ASN A 166 1.24 -3.55 24.51
C ASN A 166 -0.15 -3.97 25.02
N ALA A 167 -0.29 -5.21 25.48
CA ALA A 167 -1.54 -5.71 26.05
C ALA A 167 -1.93 -4.95 27.32
N LEU A 168 -0.98 -4.70 28.22
CA LEU A 168 -1.22 -3.93 29.45
C LEU A 168 -1.62 -2.48 29.14
N ILE A 169 -0.97 -1.83 28.18
CA ILE A 169 -1.31 -0.46 27.75
C ILE A 169 -2.72 -0.45 27.15
N LEU A 170 -3.07 -1.44 26.31
CA LEU A 170 -4.41 -1.54 25.72
C LEU A 170 -5.49 -1.80 26.80
N ILE A 171 -5.22 -2.70 27.74
CA ILE A 171 -6.10 -2.92 28.91
C ILE A 171 -6.25 -1.64 29.72
N GLY A 172 -5.14 -0.94 29.99
CA GLY A 172 -5.15 0.35 30.68
C GLY A 172 -6.00 1.40 29.94
N PHE A 173 -5.94 1.41 28.61
CA PHE A 173 -6.79 2.26 27.78
C PHE A 173 -8.29 1.93 28.01
N PHE A 174 -8.69 0.67 27.98
CA PHE A 174 -10.08 0.28 28.18
C PHE A 174 -10.56 0.53 29.62
N VAL A 175 -9.71 0.35 30.62
CA VAL A 175 -10.03 0.68 32.02
C VAL A 175 -10.23 2.19 32.18
N ALA A 176 -9.33 3.01 31.64
CA ALA A 176 -9.46 4.45 31.65
C ALA A 176 -10.69 4.95 30.86
N SER A 177 -11.02 4.27 29.77
CA SER A 177 -12.24 4.51 28.99
C SER A 177 -13.49 4.23 29.80
N GLY A 178 -13.53 3.10 30.53
CA GLY A 178 -14.62 2.77 31.46
C GLY A 178 -14.77 3.84 32.58
N TYR A 179 -13.66 4.33 33.11
CA TYR A 179 -13.69 5.42 34.06
C TYR A 179 -14.20 6.72 33.46
N LEU A 180 -13.80 7.06 32.21
CA LEU A 180 -14.29 8.26 31.53
C LEU A 180 -15.80 8.18 31.25
N ILE A 181 -16.35 6.99 30.97
CA ILE A 181 -17.80 6.78 30.79
C ILE A 181 -18.55 7.13 32.10
N LEU A 182 -17.96 6.82 33.25
CA LEU A 182 -18.55 7.16 34.58
C LEU A 182 -18.35 8.63 34.96
N THR A 183 -17.30 9.27 34.41
CA THR A 183 -16.94 10.66 34.68
C THR A 183 -16.67 11.42 33.40
N PRO A 184 -17.69 11.67 32.57
CA PRO A 184 -17.51 12.05 31.13
C PRO A 184 -16.89 13.45 30.93
N THR A 185 -16.70 14.23 31.98
CA THR A 185 -16.08 15.57 31.92
C THR A 185 -14.62 15.59 32.40
N ASN A 186 -14.02 14.45 32.72
CA ASN A 186 -12.66 14.39 33.25
C ASN A 186 -11.61 14.57 32.15
N LEU A 187 -11.15 15.82 31.99
CA LEU A 187 -10.16 16.20 30.98
C LEU A 187 -8.82 15.46 31.17
N THR A 188 -8.37 15.22 32.38
CA THR A 188 -7.07 14.57 32.66
C THR A 188 -7.08 13.13 32.15
N VAL A 189 -8.15 12.38 32.40
CA VAL A 189 -8.31 11.01 31.90
C VAL A 189 -8.41 11.00 30.37
N PHE A 190 -9.15 11.93 29.78
CA PHE A 190 -9.28 12.07 28.36
C PHE A 190 -7.92 12.32 27.65
N LEU A 191 -7.13 13.28 28.16
CA LEU A 191 -5.78 13.54 27.65
C LEU A 191 -4.85 12.33 27.83
N GLY A 192 -5.02 11.59 28.91
CA GLY A 192 -4.34 10.30 29.10
C GLY A 192 -4.68 9.28 28.03
N LEU A 193 -5.98 9.16 27.65
CA LEU A 193 -6.41 8.28 26.56
C LEU A 193 -5.82 8.70 25.20
N VAL A 194 -5.77 10.01 24.93
CA VAL A 194 -5.11 10.53 23.71
C VAL A 194 -3.63 10.13 23.69
N ALA A 195 -2.91 10.35 24.78
CA ALA A 195 -1.49 10.00 24.87
C ALA A 195 -1.26 8.49 24.70
N ILE A 196 -2.08 7.67 25.35
CA ILE A 196 -1.99 6.19 25.22
C ILE A 196 -2.25 5.75 23.78
N SER A 197 -3.24 6.32 23.09
CA SER A 197 -3.53 5.96 21.70
C SER A 197 -2.36 6.25 20.75
N LEU A 198 -1.67 7.37 20.94
CA LEU A 198 -0.48 7.73 20.17
C LEU A 198 0.69 6.77 20.44
N VAL A 199 0.91 6.39 21.71
CA VAL A 199 1.95 5.41 22.07
C VAL A 199 1.65 4.03 21.48
N LEU A 200 0.39 3.59 21.56
CA LEU A 200 -0.03 2.30 21.00
C LEU A 200 0.24 2.21 19.50
N GLY A 201 -0.01 3.27 18.72
CA GLY A 201 0.25 3.27 17.29
C GLY A 201 1.74 3.07 16.95
N VAL A 202 2.64 3.72 17.70
CA VAL A 202 4.09 3.52 17.57
C VAL A 202 4.45 2.08 17.90
N LEU A 203 4.04 1.57 19.05
CA LEU A 203 4.38 0.24 19.55
C LEU A 203 3.77 -0.88 18.68
N PHE A 204 2.67 -0.61 17.99
CA PHE A 204 2.01 -1.55 17.09
C PHE A 204 2.79 -1.77 15.80
N VAL A 205 3.33 -0.71 15.19
CA VAL A 205 3.98 -0.78 13.87
C VAL A 205 5.50 -0.97 13.96
N LEU A 206 6.13 -0.55 15.05
CA LEU A 206 7.57 -0.62 15.24
C LEU A 206 8.17 -2.03 15.05
N PRO A 207 7.53 -3.13 15.56
CA PRO A 207 8.06 -4.48 15.42
C PRO A 207 7.87 -5.10 14.02
N ILE A 208 7.09 -4.47 13.15
CA ILE A 208 6.78 -5.03 11.84
C ILE A 208 7.89 -4.70 10.83
N GLY A 209 8.35 -5.69 10.08
CA GLY A 209 9.39 -5.52 9.07
C GLY A 209 8.95 -4.71 7.87
N GLY A 210 9.90 -4.04 7.19
CA GLY A 210 9.65 -3.20 6.01
C GLY A 210 8.96 -3.96 4.85
N GLY A 211 9.14 -5.29 4.73
CA GLY A 211 8.47 -6.10 3.72
C GLY A 211 6.98 -6.30 3.95
N ASP A 212 6.59 -6.27 5.19
CA ASP A 212 5.18 -6.37 5.54
C ASP A 212 4.48 -4.99 5.56
N MET A 213 5.23 -3.89 5.32
CA MET A 213 4.67 -2.52 5.33
C MET A 213 3.50 -2.32 4.37
N PRO A 214 3.46 -2.88 3.16
CA PRO A 214 2.28 -2.77 2.29
C PRO A 214 1.00 -3.29 2.95
N VAL A 215 1.07 -4.41 3.66
CA VAL A 215 -0.06 -4.97 4.41
C VAL A 215 -0.45 -4.06 5.57
N VAL A 216 0.54 -3.54 6.29
CA VAL A 216 0.33 -2.63 7.43
C VAL A 216 -0.33 -1.32 6.98
N ILE A 217 0.12 -0.73 5.88
CA ILE A 217 -0.47 0.50 5.34
C ILE A 217 -1.92 0.26 4.92
N SER A 218 -2.21 -0.88 4.28
CA SER A 218 -3.59 -1.25 3.93
C SER A 218 -4.48 -1.42 5.16
N LEU A 219 -3.97 -2.05 6.23
CA LEU A 219 -4.68 -2.18 7.50
C LEU A 219 -4.90 -0.82 8.19
N LEU A 220 -3.88 0.02 8.24
CA LEU A 220 -3.98 1.36 8.80
C LEU A 220 -4.93 2.26 7.99
N ASN A 221 -5.02 2.05 6.65
CA ASN A 221 -6.02 2.72 5.83
C ASN A 221 -7.44 2.28 6.21
N SER A 222 -7.65 0.99 6.50
CA SER A 222 -8.92 0.52 7.06
C SER A 222 -9.23 1.22 8.40
N TYR A 223 -8.23 1.37 9.27
CA TYR A 223 -8.41 2.08 10.54
C TYR A 223 -8.72 3.57 10.32
N SER A 224 -8.13 4.23 9.32
CA SER A 224 -8.52 5.59 8.94
C SER A 224 -9.99 5.67 8.56
N GLY A 225 -10.49 4.72 7.78
CA GLY A 225 -11.90 4.62 7.42
C GLY A 225 -12.80 4.46 8.65
N LEU A 226 -12.46 3.54 9.55
CA LEU A 226 -13.19 3.33 10.80
C LEU A 226 -13.15 4.56 11.71
N ALA A 227 -12.00 5.24 11.80
CA ALA A 227 -11.87 6.50 12.55
C ALA A 227 -12.76 7.61 11.96
N ALA A 228 -12.81 7.72 10.62
CA ALA A 228 -13.69 8.67 9.94
C ALA A 228 -15.17 8.35 10.19
N SER A 229 -15.54 7.06 10.19
CA SER A 229 -16.91 6.64 10.53
C SER A 229 -17.26 6.99 11.99
N ALA A 230 -16.35 6.74 12.93
CA ALA A 230 -16.52 7.13 14.32
C ALA A 230 -16.67 8.65 14.46
N ALA A 231 -15.82 9.44 13.79
CA ALA A 231 -15.96 10.89 13.73
C ALA A 231 -17.30 11.32 13.12
N GLY A 232 -17.81 10.60 12.11
CA GLY A 232 -19.14 10.83 11.54
C GLY A 232 -20.27 10.68 12.57
N PHE A 233 -20.18 9.67 13.46
CA PHE A 233 -21.12 9.55 14.57
C PHE A 233 -20.98 10.70 15.57
N VAL A 234 -19.76 11.13 15.87
CA VAL A 234 -19.47 12.25 16.77
C VAL A 234 -20.14 13.55 16.28
N VAL A 235 -20.04 13.85 14.98
CA VAL A 235 -20.60 15.08 14.39
C VAL A 235 -21.97 14.87 13.74
N MET A 236 -22.60 13.70 13.92
CA MET A 236 -23.91 13.34 13.37
C MET A 236 -23.99 13.50 11.85
N ASN A 237 -22.88 13.22 11.12
CA ASN A 237 -22.80 13.36 9.68
C ASN A 237 -22.90 11.99 8.99
N ASN A 238 -24.05 11.67 8.41
CA ASN A 238 -24.32 10.40 7.75
C ASN A 238 -23.38 10.13 6.57
N MET A 239 -22.98 11.17 5.83
CA MET A 239 -22.06 11.01 4.72
C MET A 239 -20.70 10.51 5.17
N LEU A 240 -20.18 11.08 6.27
CA LEU A 240 -18.90 10.69 6.83
C LEU A 240 -18.94 9.26 7.40
N ILE A 241 -20.08 8.87 8.01
CA ILE A 241 -20.30 7.49 8.48
C ILE A 241 -20.22 6.51 7.31
N ILE A 242 -20.96 6.77 6.23
CA ILE A 242 -21.02 5.88 5.05
C ILE A 242 -19.66 5.81 4.37
N ALA A 243 -19.05 6.95 4.08
CA ALA A 243 -17.73 6.99 3.42
C ALA A 243 -16.65 6.30 4.25
N GLY A 244 -16.62 6.55 5.56
CA GLY A 244 -15.70 5.92 6.48
C GLY A 244 -15.88 4.40 6.57
N ALA A 245 -17.12 3.93 6.66
CA ALA A 245 -17.43 2.49 6.67
C ALA A 245 -17.00 1.80 5.37
N LEU A 246 -17.25 2.41 4.21
CA LEU A 246 -16.83 1.89 2.90
C LEU A 246 -15.31 1.77 2.79
N VAL A 247 -14.58 2.81 3.18
CA VAL A 247 -13.11 2.80 3.18
C VAL A 247 -12.58 1.78 4.19
N GLY A 248 -13.18 1.71 5.38
CA GLY A 248 -12.83 0.72 6.39
C GLY A 248 -12.98 -0.72 5.88
N ALA A 249 -14.11 -1.04 5.27
CA ALA A 249 -14.39 -2.36 4.72
C ALA A 249 -13.45 -2.69 3.55
N SER A 250 -13.27 -1.77 2.59
CA SER A 250 -12.38 -1.99 1.44
C SER A 250 -10.93 -2.19 1.87
N GLY A 251 -10.44 -1.45 2.88
CA GLY A 251 -9.11 -1.61 3.43
C GLY A 251 -8.89 -2.97 4.09
N ILE A 252 -9.88 -3.51 4.82
CA ILE A 252 -9.80 -4.87 5.41
C ILE A 252 -9.72 -5.92 4.29
N ILE A 253 -10.57 -5.82 3.27
CA ILE A 253 -10.59 -6.75 2.14
C ILE A 253 -9.23 -6.72 1.42
N LEU A 254 -8.71 -5.52 1.13
CA LEU A 254 -7.40 -5.37 0.48
C LEU A 254 -6.29 -5.97 1.33
N THR A 255 -6.32 -5.76 2.65
CA THR A 255 -5.35 -6.35 3.59
C THR A 255 -5.37 -7.88 3.52
N GLN A 256 -6.56 -8.50 3.47
CA GLN A 256 -6.71 -9.95 3.34
C GLN A 256 -6.18 -10.48 2.01
N ILE A 257 -6.48 -9.78 0.90
CA ILE A 257 -5.98 -10.14 -0.44
C ILE A 257 -4.45 -10.09 -0.45
N MET A 258 -3.85 -9.05 0.13
CA MET A 258 -2.40 -8.93 0.21
C MET A 258 -1.76 -10.00 1.09
N CYS A 259 -2.36 -10.31 2.24
CA CYS A 259 -1.92 -11.42 3.09
C CYS A 259 -1.91 -12.73 2.32
N LYS A 260 -2.98 -13.01 1.55
CA LYS A 260 -3.07 -14.19 0.69
C LYS A 260 -1.99 -14.20 -0.40
N ALA A 261 -1.79 -13.07 -1.07
CA ALA A 261 -0.77 -12.95 -2.12
C ALA A 261 0.67 -13.12 -1.61
N MET A 262 0.91 -12.83 -0.33
CA MET A 262 2.20 -13.05 0.35
C MET A 262 2.28 -14.42 1.04
N ASN A 263 1.24 -15.24 1.00
CA ASN A 263 1.08 -16.47 1.77
C ASN A 263 1.38 -16.28 3.28
N ARG A 264 0.92 -15.19 3.84
CA ARG A 264 1.09 -14.86 5.27
C ARG A 264 -0.25 -14.55 5.91
N SER A 265 -0.48 -15.08 7.09
CA SER A 265 -1.66 -14.68 7.85
C SER A 265 -1.50 -13.26 8.41
N LEU A 266 -2.60 -12.52 8.55
CA LEU A 266 -2.56 -11.20 9.18
C LEU A 266 -1.97 -11.26 10.59
N THR A 267 -2.29 -12.31 11.34
CA THR A 267 -1.71 -12.57 12.67
C THR A 267 -0.19 -12.76 12.60
N SER A 268 0.33 -13.43 11.58
CA SER A 268 1.80 -13.58 11.42
C SER A 268 2.47 -12.27 11.04
N VAL A 269 1.80 -11.39 10.29
CA VAL A 269 2.33 -10.06 9.97
C VAL A 269 2.38 -9.18 11.21
N LEU A 270 1.32 -9.18 12.02
CA LEU A 270 1.21 -8.31 13.21
C LEU A 270 2.04 -8.82 14.39
N PHE A 271 2.15 -10.14 14.54
CA PHE A 271 2.76 -10.78 15.71
C PHE A 271 3.96 -11.68 15.38
N GLY A 272 4.28 -11.88 14.11
CA GLY A 272 5.31 -12.83 13.66
C GLY A 272 6.73 -12.50 14.13
N ALA A 273 7.02 -11.22 14.39
CA ALA A 273 8.29 -10.81 14.98
C ALA A 273 8.53 -11.40 16.41
N PHE A 274 7.48 -11.93 17.04
CA PHE A 274 7.49 -12.41 18.43
C PHE A 274 7.32 -13.94 18.57
N GLY A 275 6.82 -14.63 17.53
CA GLY A 275 6.39 -16.04 17.62
C GLY A 275 7.26 -17.05 16.90
N GLY A 276 8.19 -16.62 16.08
CA GLY A 276 9.15 -17.48 15.40
C GLY A 276 10.56 -17.23 15.94
N SER A 277 11.20 -18.26 16.47
CA SER A 277 12.64 -18.33 16.56
C SER A 277 13.30 -18.49 15.18
N SER A 278 12.90 -17.68 14.20
CA SER A 278 13.83 -17.22 13.20
C SER A 278 14.69 -16.17 13.91
N LYS A 279 15.71 -16.62 14.62
CA LYS A 279 16.89 -15.81 14.83
C LYS A 279 17.10 -15.05 13.50
N PRO A 280 17.35 -13.72 13.52
CA PRO A 280 18.00 -13.10 12.39
C PRO A 280 19.22 -13.99 12.21
N GLY A 281 19.21 -14.80 11.17
CA GLY A 281 20.36 -15.59 10.88
C GLY A 281 21.50 -14.59 10.81
N THR A 282 22.34 -14.57 11.82
CA THR A 282 23.73 -14.53 11.54
C THR A 282 23.83 -15.39 10.29
N ALA A 283 24.13 -14.77 9.16
CA ALA A 283 24.68 -15.44 8.02
C ALA A 283 25.99 -16.08 8.49
N GLY A 284 25.85 -17.08 9.33
CA GLY A 284 26.80 -18.12 9.66
C GLY A 284 26.53 -19.16 8.60
N ALA A 285 27.36 -19.18 7.59
CA ALA A 285 27.57 -20.31 6.74
C ALA A 285 27.52 -21.60 7.59
N THR A 286 26.34 -22.24 7.64
CA THR A 286 26.27 -23.66 7.86
C THR A 286 26.07 -24.26 6.49
N GLY A 287 27.16 -24.72 5.93
CA GLY A 287 27.22 -25.45 4.69
C GLY A 287 26.24 -26.62 4.69
N SER A 288 25.27 -26.54 3.86
CA SER A 288 24.87 -27.66 3.04
C SER A 288 25.43 -27.36 1.65
N GLY A 289 26.42 -28.14 1.26
CA GLY A 289 27.14 -28.19 0.00
C GLY A 289 26.97 -27.01 -0.93
N SER A 290 27.94 -26.13 -0.99
CA SER A 290 28.14 -25.27 -2.16
C SER A 290 28.44 -26.18 -3.35
N GLN A 291 27.42 -26.73 -3.97
CA GLN A 291 27.50 -26.95 -5.40
C GLN A 291 27.73 -25.54 -5.97
N ASP A 292 28.80 -25.36 -6.70
CA ASP A 292 29.05 -24.17 -7.52
C ASP A 292 27.87 -24.02 -8.47
N LYS A 293 26.81 -23.31 -8.03
CA LYS A 293 25.66 -22.98 -8.87
C LYS A 293 26.16 -21.99 -9.92
N THR A 294 26.36 -22.45 -11.13
CA THR A 294 26.77 -21.60 -12.24
C THR A 294 25.55 -20.93 -12.86
N TYR A 295 25.68 -19.68 -13.20
CA TYR A 295 24.68 -18.93 -13.96
C TYR A 295 25.22 -18.57 -15.34
N LYS A 296 24.33 -18.40 -16.32
CA LYS A 296 24.69 -17.92 -17.66
C LYS A 296 24.51 -16.40 -17.69
N SER A 297 25.53 -15.67 -18.11
CA SER A 297 25.45 -14.22 -18.36
C SER A 297 25.45 -13.97 -19.86
N VAL A 298 24.64 -13.03 -20.29
CA VAL A 298 24.56 -12.56 -21.67
C VAL A 298 24.80 -11.05 -21.72
N ASP A 299 25.18 -10.55 -22.89
CA ASP A 299 25.26 -9.12 -23.14
C ASP A 299 23.94 -8.57 -23.73
N ALA A 300 23.87 -7.26 -23.91
CA ALA A 300 22.67 -6.59 -24.40
C ALA A 300 22.39 -6.92 -25.87
N GLU A 301 23.40 -7.24 -26.68
CA GLU A 301 23.25 -7.58 -28.09
C GLU A 301 22.61 -8.96 -28.24
N GLU A 302 23.14 -9.97 -27.54
CA GLU A 302 22.57 -11.33 -27.55
C GLU A 302 21.14 -11.34 -27.00
N ALA A 303 20.90 -10.60 -25.90
CA ALA A 303 19.56 -10.48 -25.34
C ALA A 303 18.57 -9.78 -26.31
N ALA A 304 19.03 -8.74 -27.01
CA ALA A 304 18.22 -8.03 -28.01
C ALA A 304 17.85 -8.93 -29.20
N MET A 305 18.79 -9.75 -29.68
CA MET A 305 18.52 -10.74 -30.76
C MET A 305 17.46 -11.73 -30.29
N MET A 306 17.56 -12.26 -29.06
CA MET A 306 16.56 -13.19 -28.54
C MET A 306 15.17 -12.57 -28.46
N LEU A 307 15.08 -11.31 -28.00
CA LEU A 307 13.82 -10.58 -27.91
C LEU A 307 13.25 -10.23 -29.28
N GLY A 308 14.09 -9.79 -30.24
CA GLY A 308 13.67 -9.33 -31.53
C GLY A 308 13.22 -10.47 -32.49
N TYR A 309 13.70 -11.70 -32.30
CA TYR A 309 13.28 -12.88 -33.06
C TYR A 309 12.23 -13.74 -32.34
N ALA A 310 11.83 -13.37 -31.10
CA ALA A 310 10.75 -14.04 -30.40
C ALA A 310 9.39 -13.73 -31.05
N ARG A 311 8.46 -14.68 -30.96
CA ARG A 311 7.05 -14.43 -31.34
C ARG A 311 6.27 -13.83 -30.20
N SER A 312 6.61 -14.21 -28.96
CA SER A 312 5.94 -13.75 -27.75
C SER A 312 6.96 -13.40 -26.65
N VAL A 313 6.79 -12.23 -26.05
CA VAL A 313 7.60 -11.74 -24.92
C VAL A 313 6.67 -11.36 -23.78
N VAL A 314 6.95 -11.89 -22.60
CA VAL A 314 6.28 -11.47 -21.37
C VAL A 314 7.26 -10.67 -20.51
N ILE A 315 6.92 -9.43 -20.21
CA ILE A 315 7.71 -8.52 -19.35
C ILE A 315 7.21 -8.63 -17.93
N ILE A 316 8.12 -8.89 -16.99
CA ILE A 316 7.83 -9.03 -15.55
C ILE A 316 8.48 -7.86 -14.81
N PRO A 317 7.72 -6.77 -14.54
CA PRO A 317 8.23 -5.63 -13.82
C PRO A 317 8.34 -5.94 -12.33
N GLY A 318 9.43 -5.51 -11.71
CA GLY A 318 9.66 -5.61 -10.27
C GLY A 318 10.10 -4.29 -9.65
N TYR A 319 10.37 -4.32 -8.35
CA TYR A 319 10.80 -3.13 -7.61
C TYR A 319 12.09 -2.49 -8.17
N GLY A 320 13.00 -3.30 -8.71
CA GLY A 320 14.23 -2.80 -9.33
C GLY A 320 13.99 -1.93 -10.57
N MET A 321 12.90 -2.19 -11.33
CA MET A 321 12.46 -1.31 -12.42
C MET A 321 12.02 0.05 -11.87
N ALA A 322 11.25 0.05 -10.77
CA ALA A 322 10.80 1.27 -10.10
C ALA A 322 11.98 2.12 -9.62
N VAL A 323 12.91 1.51 -8.88
CA VAL A 323 14.11 2.20 -8.35
C VAL A 323 14.98 2.81 -9.45
N ALA A 324 15.10 2.13 -10.59
CA ALA A 324 15.83 2.62 -11.74
C ALA A 324 15.03 3.63 -12.58
N GLN A 325 13.74 3.85 -12.28
CA GLN A 325 12.82 4.66 -13.09
C GLN A 325 12.85 4.26 -14.57
N ALA A 326 12.84 2.94 -14.82
CA ALA A 326 13.01 2.37 -16.16
C ALA A 326 11.69 2.18 -16.94
N GLN A 327 10.53 2.50 -16.35
CA GLN A 327 9.21 2.22 -16.91
C GLN A 327 9.00 2.80 -18.32
N HIS A 328 9.52 4.00 -18.59
CA HIS A 328 9.43 4.62 -19.92
C HIS A 328 10.30 3.91 -20.95
N SER A 329 11.53 3.53 -20.57
CA SER A 329 12.42 2.76 -21.44
C SER A 329 11.87 1.35 -21.72
N VAL A 330 11.22 0.73 -20.74
CA VAL A 330 10.55 -0.55 -20.88
C VAL A 330 9.38 -0.45 -21.85
N ARG A 331 8.60 0.64 -21.77
CA ARG A 331 7.53 0.91 -22.74
C ARG A 331 8.10 1.08 -24.16
N GLU A 332 9.18 1.86 -24.30
CA GLU A 332 9.85 2.05 -25.59
C GLU A 332 10.37 0.72 -26.16
N LEU A 333 10.94 -0.16 -25.33
CA LEU A 333 11.36 -1.50 -25.75
C LEU A 333 10.17 -2.32 -26.27
N ALA A 334 9.05 -2.30 -25.55
CA ALA A 334 7.84 -3.00 -25.97
C ALA A 334 7.34 -2.49 -27.33
N ASP A 335 7.28 -1.16 -27.53
CA ASP A 335 6.87 -0.55 -28.79
C ASP A 335 7.78 -0.97 -29.96
N GLN A 336 9.11 -1.08 -29.74
CA GLN A 336 10.04 -1.55 -30.78
C GLN A 336 9.83 -3.03 -31.11
N LEU A 337 9.57 -3.87 -30.11
CA LEU A 337 9.29 -5.29 -30.31
C LEU A 337 7.96 -5.50 -31.05
N GLU A 338 6.90 -4.78 -30.64
CA GLU A 338 5.60 -4.81 -31.33
C GLU A 338 5.72 -4.34 -32.79
N GLY A 339 6.54 -3.31 -33.05
CA GLY A 339 6.84 -2.84 -34.41
C GLY A 339 7.51 -3.90 -35.29
N LYS A 340 8.12 -4.93 -34.71
CA LYS A 340 8.70 -6.09 -35.39
C LYS A 340 7.74 -7.30 -35.46
N GLY A 341 6.53 -7.16 -34.94
CA GLY A 341 5.51 -8.21 -34.92
C GLY A 341 5.61 -9.17 -33.74
N VAL A 342 6.36 -8.83 -32.71
CA VAL A 342 6.43 -9.59 -31.44
C VAL A 342 5.22 -9.26 -30.58
N GLU A 343 4.52 -10.27 -30.07
CA GLU A 343 3.45 -10.08 -29.10
C GLU A 343 4.04 -9.79 -27.72
N VAL A 344 3.74 -8.61 -27.16
CA VAL A 344 4.26 -8.18 -25.84
C VAL A 344 3.15 -8.13 -24.82
N LYS A 345 3.37 -8.78 -23.66
CA LYS A 345 2.47 -8.77 -22.49
C LYS A 345 3.25 -8.38 -21.25
N TYR A 346 2.55 -7.80 -20.26
CA TYR A 346 3.12 -7.48 -18.96
C TYR A 346 2.49 -8.35 -17.89
N ALA A 347 3.30 -9.11 -17.16
CA ALA A 347 2.87 -9.98 -16.09
C ALA A 347 3.05 -9.25 -14.74
N ILE A 348 1.94 -8.94 -14.07
CA ILE A 348 1.96 -8.18 -12.83
C ILE A 348 1.69 -9.08 -11.65
N HIS A 349 2.62 -9.11 -10.71
CA HIS A 349 2.40 -9.77 -9.43
C HIS A 349 1.78 -8.77 -8.43
N PRO A 350 0.72 -9.15 -7.67
CA PRO A 350 -0.02 -8.23 -6.80
C PRO A 350 0.82 -7.60 -5.69
N VAL A 351 1.91 -8.25 -5.27
CA VAL A 351 2.83 -7.72 -4.23
C VAL A 351 4.18 -7.28 -4.80
N ALA A 352 4.32 -7.19 -6.13
CA ALA A 352 5.52 -6.60 -6.71
C ALA A 352 5.62 -5.11 -6.37
N GLY A 353 6.72 -4.69 -5.76
CA GLY A 353 6.90 -3.30 -5.34
C GLY A 353 6.81 -3.09 -3.83
N ARG A 354 6.32 -1.91 -3.41
CA ARG A 354 6.20 -1.49 -2.00
C ARG A 354 4.80 -1.04 -1.60
N MET A 355 3.83 -1.13 -2.51
CA MET A 355 2.41 -0.86 -2.25
C MET A 355 1.55 -1.71 -3.18
N PRO A 356 0.26 -1.92 -2.86
CA PRO A 356 -0.69 -2.56 -3.78
C PRO A 356 -0.74 -1.83 -5.12
N GLY A 357 -0.67 -2.58 -6.22
CA GLY A 357 -0.74 -2.00 -7.56
C GLY A 357 0.45 -1.12 -7.97
N HIS A 358 1.59 -1.20 -7.28
CA HIS A 358 2.77 -0.39 -7.57
C HIS A 358 3.19 -0.48 -9.04
N MET A 359 3.25 -1.68 -9.59
CA MET A 359 3.61 -1.89 -11.00
C MET A 359 2.56 -1.34 -11.96
N ASN A 360 1.27 -1.47 -11.62
CA ASN A 360 0.18 -0.90 -12.43
C ASN A 360 0.29 0.63 -12.53
N VAL A 361 0.62 1.31 -11.43
CA VAL A 361 0.79 2.78 -11.42
C VAL A 361 1.97 3.19 -12.30
N LEU A 362 3.13 2.52 -12.18
CA LEU A 362 4.32 2.82 -13.00
C LEU A 362 4.08 2.58 -14.50
N LEU A 363 3.42 1.48 -14.84
CA LEU A 363 3.11 1.18 -16.23
C LEU A 363 2.04 2.12 -16.79
N ALA A 364 1.08 2.57 -15.98
CA ALA A 364 0.12 3.60 -16.36
C ALA A 364 0.79 4.96 -16.59
N GLU A 365 1.79 5.33 -15.77
CA GLU A 365 2.62 6.52 -15.99
C GLU A 365 3.36 6.47 -17.32
N ALA A 366 3.89 5.29 -17.68
CA ALA A 366 4.54 5.05 -18.96
C ALA A 366 3.55 4.90 -20.13
N ASN A 367 2.24 5.09 -19.91
CA ASN A 367 1.18 4.93 -20.89
C ASN A 367 1.13 3.54 -21.56
N VAL A 368 1.45 2.48 -20.82
CA VAL A 368 1.26 1.11 -21.28
C VAL A 368 -0.25 0.83 -21.45
N PRO A 369 -0.69 0.30 -22.60
CA PRO A 369 -2.10 -0.02 -22.82
C PRO A 369 -2.61 -1.05 -21.81
N TYR A 370 -3.75 -0.78 -21.19
CA TYR A 370 -4.35 -1.69 -20.20
C TYR A 370 -4.59 -3.12 -20.71
N PRO A 371 -4.96 -3.36 -21.97
CA PRO A 371 -5.12 -4.73 -22.49
C PRO A 371 -3.83 -5.57 -22.50
N GLN A 372 -2.66 -4.94 -22.35
CA GLN A 372 -1.38 -5.62 -22.25
C GLN A 372 -1.00 -5.99 -20.81
N LEU A 373 -1.75 -5.49 -19.82
CA LEU A 373 -1.51 -5.74 -18.40
C LEU A 373 -2.30 -6.99 -17.98
N TYR A 374 -1.60 -8.02 -17.57
CA TYR A 374 -2.17 -9.29 -17.14
C TYR A 374 -1.90 -9.51 -15.66
N ASP A 375 -2.92 -9.91 -14.94
CA ASP A 375 -2.77 -10.39 -13.56
C ASP A 375 -2.15 -11.80 -13.55
N MET A 376 -1.58 -12.19 -12.43
CA MET A 376 -0.84 -13.44 -12.28
C MET A 376 -1.67 -14.67 -12.66
N ASP A 377 -2.94 -14.73 -12.29
CA ASP A 377 -3.81 -15.87 -12.57
C ASP A 377 -4.13 -16.02 -14.06
N ASP A 378 -4.15 -14.91 -14.80
CA ASP A 378 -4.42 -14.90 -16.26
C ASP A 378 -3.17 -15.18 -17.09
N ILE A 379 -1.99 -14.76 -16.60
CA ILE A 379 -0.74 -14.91 -17.36
C ILE A 379 -0.02 -16.22 -17.07
N ASN A 380 -0.11 -16.79 -15.87
CA ASN A 380 0.62 -18.01 -15.52
C ASN A 380 0.37 -19.18 -16.48
N PRO A 381 -0.87 -19.45 -16.95
CA PRO A 381 -1.10 -20.50 -17.95
C PRO A 381 -0.41 -20.24 -19.30
N GLN A 382 -0.04 -19.01 -19.62
CA GLN A 382 0.52 -18.62 -20.91
C GLN A 382 2.05 -18.71 -20.94
N PHE A 383 2.73 -18.90 -19.82
CA PHE A 383 4.19 -19.01 -19.81
C PHE A 383 4.71 -20.22 -20.59
N ASP A 384 3.98 -21.33 -20.65
CA ASP A 384 4.39 -22.51 -21.43
C ASP A 384 4.51 -22.21 -22.94
N GLU A 385 3.75 -21.24 -23.45
CA GLU A 385 3.77 -20.80 -24.85
C GLU A 385 4.69 -19.59 -25.08
N THR A 386 5.18 -18.96 -24.01
CA THR A 386 6.02 -17.76 -24.04
C THR A 386 7.44 -18.10 -24.52
N ASP A 387 7.89 -17.41 -25.59
CA ASP A 387 9.25 -17.62 -26.10
C ASP A 387 10.29 -17.01 -25.15
N VAL A 388 10.11 -15.76 -24.69
CA VAL A 388 11.02 -15.09 -23.79
C VAL A 388 10.28 -14.40 -22.66
N ALA A 389 10.64 -14.70 -21.42
CA ALA A 389 10.22 -13.96 -20.23
C ALA A 389 11.31 -12.99 -19.79
N LEU A 390 11.03 -11.68 -19.82
CA LEU A 390 11.96 -10.62 -19.46
C LEU A 390 11.66 -10.10 -18.05
N VAL A 391 12.47 -10.51 -17.08
CA VAL A 391 12.33 -10.11 -15.69
C VAL A 391 13.15 -8.85 -15.43
N ILE A 392 12.50 -7.77 -14.96
CA ILE A 392 13.15 -6.47 -14.76
C ILE A 392 13.08 -6.08 -13.28
N GLY A 393 14.14 -6.42 -12.53
CA GLY A 393 14.26 -6.05 -11.13
C GLY A 393 13.24 -6.73 -10.19
N ALA A 394 12.70 -7.89 -10.55
CA ALA A 394 11.94 -8.77 -9.68
C ALA A 394 12.84 -9.89 -9.13
N ASN A 395 12.50 -10.45 -7.97
CA ASN A 395 13.23 -11.56 -7.35
C ASN A 395 12.27 -12.57 -6.72
N ASP A 396 11.78 -12.33 -5.50
CA ASP A 396 11.01 -13.31 -4.73
C ASP A 396 9.73 -13.75 -5.47
N VAL A 397 9.09 -12.85 -6.20
CA VAL A 397 7.84 -13.08 -6.95
C VAL A 397 8.00 -13.97 -8.19
N VAL A 398 9.22 -14.33 -8.55
CA VAL A 398 9.56 -15.25 -9.66
C VAL A 398 10.40 -16.42 -9.19
N ASN A 399 10.53 -16.64 -7.88
CA ASN A 399 11.41 -17.65 -7.31
C ASN A 399 10.71 -19.01 -7.19
N PRO A 400 11.16 -20.03 -7.93
CA PRO A 400 10.57 -21.38 -7.89
C PRO A 400 10.62 -22.04 -6.50
N ALA A 401 11.53 -21.63 -5.61
CA ALA A 401 11.61 -22.13 -4.23
C ALA A 401 10.30 -21.96 -3.46
N ALA A 402 9.45 -20.99 -3.86
CA ALA A 402 8.10 -20.86 -3.31
C ALA A 402 7.21 -22.11 -3.53
N ARG A 403 7.50 -22.91 -4.54
CA ARG A 403 6.76 -24.15 -4.86
C ARG A 403 7.52 -25.40 -4.42
N THR A 404 8.83 -25.37 -4.48
CA THR A 404 9.66 -26.59 -4.41
C THR A 404 10.35 -26.81 -3.07
N ASP A 405 10.60 -25.76 -2.29
CA ASP A 405 11.35 -25.84 -1.03
C ASP A 405 10.44 -25.51 0.18
N ALA A 406 9.95 -26.56 0.85
CA ALA A 406 9.11 -26.45 2.05
C ALA A 406 9.81 -25.74 3.23
N ALA A 407 11.15 -25.65 3.24
CA ALA A 407 11.91 -24.94 4.26
C ALA A 407 12.10 -23.45 3.94
N SER A 408 11.77 -23.02 2.72
CA SER A 408 11.91 -21.65 2.29
C SER A 408 10.92 -20.72 3.00
N PRO A 409 11.33 -19.52 3.44
CA PRO A 409 10.44 -18.51 4.00
C PRO A 409 9.30 -18.05 3.07
N ILE A 410 9.47 -18.27 1.76
CA ILE A 410 8.47 -17.93 0.73
C ILE A 410 7.63 -19.12 0.29
N TYR A 411 7.78 -20.29 0.94
CA TYR A 411 7.02 -21.49 0.56
C TYR A 411 5.49 -21.25 0.59
N GLY A 412 4.83 -21.69 -0.47
CA GLY A 412 3.39 -21.52 -0.65
C GLY A 412 2.98 -20.12 -1.15
N MET A 413 3.92 -19.17 -1.32
CA MET A 413 3.62 -17.89 -1.94
C MET A 413 3.29 -18.10 -3.42
N PRO A 414 2.17 -17.58 -3.93
CA PRO A 414 1.93 -17.55 -5.36
C PRO A 414 3.04 -16.78 -6.08
N ILE A 415 3.50 -17.27 -7.21
CA ILE A 415 4.57 -16.64 -8.01
C ILE A 415 4.18 -16.58 -9.49
N LEU A 416 4.83 -15.69 -10.23
CA LEU A 416 4.82 -15.73 -11.68
C LEU A 416 5.72 -16.89 -12.16
N GLU A 417 5.16 -17.79 -12.96
CA GLU A 417 5.78 -19.06 -13.35
C GLU A 417 6.77 -18.88 -14.51
N VAL A 418 7.67 -17.91 -14.40
CA VAL A 418 8.69 -17.56 -15.39
C VAL A 418 9.53 -18.74 -15.81
N ASP A 419 9.75 -19.68 -14.90
CA ASP A 419 10.50 -20.90 -15.14
C ASP A 419 9.81 -21.89 -16.09
N ARG A 420 8.58 -21.63 -16.54
CA ARG A 420 7.90 -22.38 -17.60
C ARG A 420 8.20 -21.85 -19.00
N ALA A 421 8.51 -20.55 -19.14
CA ALA A 421 8.86 -19.96 -20.44
C ALA A 421 10.03 -20.69 -21.10
N LYS A 422 10.14 -20.63 -22.42
CA LYS A 422 11.23 -21.29 -23.15
C LYS A 422 12.58 -20.71 -22.77
N HIS A 423 12.67 -19.38 -22.65
CA HIS A 423 13.85 -18.67 -22.17
C HIS A 423 13.44 -17.61 -21.14
N ALA A 424 14.32 -17.34 -20.20
CA ALA A 424 14.15 -16.24 -19.23
C ALA A 424 15.39 -15.34 -19.29
N ILE A 425 15.18 -14.03 -19.42
CA ILE A 425 16.23 -13.02 -19.32
C ILE A 425 15.95 -12.22 -18.04
N VAL A 426 16.93 -12.13 -17.14
CA VAL A 426 16.79 -11.47 -15.86
C VAL A 426 17.73 -10.28 -15.76
N ILE A 427 17.17 -9.07 -15.75
CA ILE A 427 17.91 -7.83 -15.54
C ILE A 427 18.03 -7.54 -14.07
N LYS A 428 19.24 -7.52 -13.54
CA LYS A 428 19.55 -7.32 -12.13
C LYS A 428 20.92 -6.66 -11.94
N ARG A 429 21.11 -5.89 -10.87
CA ARG A 429 22.40 -5.23 -10.60
C ARG A 429 23.50 -6.22 -10.13
N GLY A 430 23.11 -7.37 -9.60
CA GLY A 430 24.01 -8.41 -9.08
C GLY A 430 23.24 -9.56 -8.45
N MET A 431 23.92 -10.56 -7.95
CA MET A 431 23.33 -11.80 -7.41
C MET A 431 22.81 -11.69 -5.97
N SER A 432 22.71 -10.49 -5.40
CA SER A 432 22.13 -10.30 -4.05
C SER A 432 20.72 -10.86 -3.95
N THR A 433 20.38 -11.43 -2.80
CA THR A 433 19.03 -11.94 -2.50
C THR A 433 17.96 -10.85 -2.57
N GLY A 434 16.71 -11.26 -2.72
CA GLY A 434 15.55 -10.39 -2.65
C GLY A 434 15.20 -9.97 -1.22
N PHE A 435 14.00 -9.47 -1.05
CA PHE A 435 13.52 -8.97 0.24
C PHE A 435 13.35 -10.10 1.27
N ALA A 436 12.98 -11.30 0.80
CA ALA A 436 12.86 -12.49 1.65
C ALA A 436 14.20 -13.06 2.12
N GLY A 437 15.34 -12.57 1.59
CA GLY A 437 16.67 -13.07 1.94
C GLY A 437 16.98 -14.46 1.39
N VAL A 438 16.19 -14.95 0.42
CA VAL A 438 16.31 -16.28 -0.17
C VAL A 438 17.01 -16.19 -1.51
N ASP A 439 17.91 -17.15 -1.78
CA ASP A 439 18.50 -17.30 -3.10
C ASP A 439 17.43 -17.73 -4.13
N ASN A 440 17.56 -17.30 -5.38
CA ASN A 440 16.56 -17.57 -6.38
C ASN A 440 17.02 -18.64 -7.37
N ASP A 441 16.43 -19.82 -7.26
CA ASP A 441 16.76 -20.97 -8.10
C ASP A 441 16.49 -20.74 -9.61
N LEU A 442 15.63 -19.78 -9.97
CA LEU A 442 15.42 -19.39 -11.34
C LEU A 442 16.72 -18.95 -12.03
N PHE A 443 17.60 -18.25 -11.31
CA PHE A 443 18.81 -17.64 -11.90
C PHE A 443 19.85 -18.66 -12.35
N TYR A 444 19.76 -19.88 -11.85
CA TYR A 444 20.70 -20.98 -12.13
C TYR A 444 20.15 -22.00 -13.12
N LYS A 445 18.90 -21.80 -13.63
CA LYS A 445 18.33 -22.72 -14.63
C LYS A 445 19.00 -22.53 -15.97
N ASP A 446 19.19 -23.62 -16.73
CA ASP A 446 19.87 -23.65 -18.02
C ASP A 446 19.28 -22.68 -19.06
N LYS A 447 17.97 -22.42 -18.97
CA LYS A 447 17.24 -21.52 -19.87
C LYS A 447 17.19 -20.07 -19.37
N THR A 448 17.83 -19.78 -18.24
CA THR A 448 17.87 -18.43 -17.66
C THR A 448 19.19 -17.76 -17.96
N MET A 449 19.12 -16.55 -18.43
CA MET A 449 20.26 -15.68 -18.76
C MET A 449 20.22 -14.42 -17.91
N MET A 450 21.35 -14.14 -17.27
CA MET A 450 21.49 -12.97 -16.41
C MET A 450 22.09 -11.82 -17.21
N LEU A 451 21.45 -10.66 -17.13
CA LEU A 451 21.90 -9.42 -17.77
C LEU A 451 22.15 -8.39 -16.64
N PHE A 452 23.40 -8.19 -16.30
CA PHE A 452 23.78 -7.40 -15.15
C PHE A 452 23.91 -5.92 -15.47
N GLY A 453 23.26 -5.08 -14.65
CA GLY A 453 23.35 -3.62 -14.73
C GLY A 453 22.15 -2.90 -14.14
N SER A 454 22.13 -1.58 -14.25
CA SER A 454 20.97 -0.76 -13.93
C SER A 454 19.85 -1.03 -14.94
N ALA A 455 18.63 -1.27 -14.48
CA ALA A 455 17.52 -1.58 -15.38
C ALA A 455 17.30 -0.48 -16.43
N LYS A 456 17.48 0.81 -16.07
CA LYS A 456 17.36 1.92 -17.02
C LYS A 456 18.40 1.87 -18.13
N GLU A 457 19.66 1.64 -17.76
CA GLU A 457 20.77 1.61 -18.72
C GLU A 457 20.68 0.38 -19.64
N ILE A 458 20.43 -0.78 -19.04
CA ILE A 458 20.32 -2.05 -19.78
C ILE A 458 19.14 -2.01 -20.75
N VAL A 459 17.97 -1.56 -20.29
CA VAL A 459 16.80 -1.48 -21.18
C VAL A 459 17.01 -0.46 -22.29
N ALA A 460 17.69 0.66 -22.03
CA ALA A 460 18.05 1.62 -23.07
C ALA A 460 19.01 1.01 -24.12
N GLN A 461 19.97 0.18 -23.69
CA GLN A 461 20.84 -0.57 -24.59
C GLN A 461 20.05 -1.57 -25.43
N LEU A 462 19.13 -2.33 -24.81
CA LEU A 462 18.24 -3.25 -25.52
C LEU A 462 17.41 -2.53 -26.58
N VAL A 463 16.84 -1.37 -26.27
CA VAL A 463 16.09 -0.53 -27.23
C VAL A 463 16.99 -0.16 -28.42
N SER A 464 18.23 0.28 -28.15
CA SER A 464 19.17 0.65 -29.21
C SER A 464 19.52 -0.54 -30.11
N GLN A 465 19.76 -1.71 -29.52
CA GLN A 465 20.11 -2.92 -30.27
C GLN A 465 18.90 -3.47 -31.06
N VAL A 466 17.71 -3.51 -30.44
CA VAL A 466 16.49 -3.95 -31.14
C VAL A 466 16.16 -3.06 -32.31
N LYS A 467 16.44 -1.73 -32.27
CA LYS A 467 16.27 -0.84 -33.42
C LYS A 467 17.20 -1.14 -34.58
N GLN A 468 18.34 -1.79 -34.36
CA GLN A 468 19.33 -2.13 -35.37
C GLN A 468 19.07 -3.48 -36.05
N LEU A 469 18.27 -4.34 -35.44
CA LEU A 469 17.81 -5.60 -36.02
C LEU A 469 16.75 -5.37 -37.11
#